data_e987ce299c9dd8faed0f27cd3385a8d7
#
_entry.id   e987ce299c9dd8faed0f27cd3385a8d7
#
_cell.length_a   1.000
_cell.length_b   1.000
_cell.length_c   1.000
_cell.angle_alpha   90.00
_cell.angle_beta   90.00
_cell.angle_gamma   90.00
#
_symmetry.space_group_name_H-M   'P 1'
#
loop_
_entity.id
_entity.type
_entity.pdbx_description
1 polymer ?
#
loop_
_entity_poly.entity_id
_entity_poly.type
_entity_poly.pdbx_seq_one_letter_code
_entity_poly.pdbx_strand_id
1 'polypeptide(L)'
;MEIQIKKFIVLILKYSARILASCIRRWRWVEVEPFYQIFKRYDFYFLPKHYFLPIPDDDDIKFACKSELVGINMRDDFQMKFTHEVVLKYKSEFETFPEYESNNNRLQYFVNNGTFMTGDGHAYYSLIRNIKPATIIEIGSVQSTLLANHAIDKNVEECTKDTCQLKVID
;
A
#
# COMPACT_ATOMS: atom_id res chain seq x y z
N MET A 1 0.41 -52.20 12.24
CA MET A 1 0.42 -51.77 10.83
C MET A 1 -0.11 -50.32 10.70
N GLU A 2 -1.23 -50.00 11.24
CA GLU A 2 -1.88 -48.67 11.15
C GLU A 2 -1.01 -47.51 11.69
N ILE A 3 -0.31 -47.71 12.83
CA ILE A 3 0.56 -46.70 13.44
C ILE A 3 1.77 -46.37 12.55
N GLN A 4 2.31 -47.33 11.83
CA GLN A 4 3.45 -47.13 10.95
C GLN A 4 3.02 -46.36 9.68
N ILE A 5 1.83 -46.64 9.17
CA ILE A 5 1.24 -45.90 8.03
C ILE A 5 0.99 -44.43 8.40
N LYS A 6 0.42 -44.17 9.56
CA LYS A 6 0.20 -42.81 10.07
C LYS A 6 1.52 -42.02 10.19
N LYS A 7 2.56 -42.64 10.77
CA LYS A 7 3.90 -42.03 10.88
C LYS A 7 4.49 -41.69 9.51
N PHE A 8 4.35 -42.58 8.54
CA PHE A 8 4.83 -42.35 7.17
C PHE A 8 4.07 -41.21 6.48
N ILE A 9 2.73 -41.17 6.60
CA ILE A 9 1.91 -40.06 6.07
C ILE A 9 2.33 -38.72 6.68
N VAL A 10 2.51 -38.66 8.01
CA VAL A 10 2.96 -37.44 8.70
C VAL A 10 4.33 -36.99 8.20
N LEU A 11 5.23 -37.92 7.92
CA LEU A 11 6.55 -37.61 7.36
C LEU A 11 6.44 -36.99 5.98
N ILE A 12 5.62 -37.55 5.10
CA ILE A 12 5.35 -37.01 3.76
C ILE A 12 4.77 -35.58 3.86
N LEU A 13 3.75 -35.40 4.69
CA LEU A 13 3.12 -34.08 4.90
C LEU A 13 4.12 -33.05 5.42
N LYS A 14 5.03 -33.43 6.32
CA LYS A 14 6.07 -32.55 6.85
C LYS A 14 7.05 -32.08 5.75
N TYR A 15 7.46 -32.98 4.87
CA TYR A 15 8.34 -32.61 3.75
C TYR A 15 7.62 -31.79 2.70
N SER A 16 6.38 -32.17 2.35
CA SER A 16 5.54 -31.40 1.41
C SER A 16 5.30 -29.97 1.92
N ALA A 17 5.00 -29.81 3.20
CA ALA A 17 4.81 -28.47 3.82
C ALA A 17 6.08 -27.60 3.75
N ARG A 18 7.27 -28.19 3.95
CA ARG A 18 8.53 -27.44 3.84
C ARG A 18 8.80 -26.99 2.42
N ILE A 19 8.60 -27.85 1.44
CA ILE A 19 8.77 -27.51 0.02
C ILE A 19 7.80 -26.41 -0.36
N LEU A 20 6.53 -26.57 0.00
CA LEU A 20 5.47 -25.62 -0.27
C LEU A 20 5.77 -24.24 0.33
N ALA A 21 6.12 -24.20 1.61
CA ALA A 21 6.47 -22.95 2.29
C ALA A 21 7.69 -22.26 1.65
N SER A 22 8.69 -23.04 1.24
CA SER A 22 9.88 -22.52 0.55
C SER A 22 9.53 -21.92 -0.82
N CYS A 23 8.65 -22.58 -1.59
CA CYS A 23 8.19 -22.10 -2.88
C CYS A 23 7.37 -20.83 -2.75
N ILE A 24 6.37 -20.81 -1.86
CA ILE A 24 5.50 -19.64 -1.62
C ILE A 24 6.32 -18.43 -1.17
N ARG A 25 7.36 -18.63 -0.35
CA ARG A 25 8.23 -17.54 0.11
C ARG A 25 9.10 -16.94 -0.99
N ARG A 26 9.46 -17.71 -2.03
CA ARG A 26 10.34 -17.29 -3.11
C ARG A 26 9.61 -16.65 -4.28
N TRP A 27 8.35 -17.01 -4.50
CA TRP A 27 7.61 -16.60 -5.67
C TRP A 27 6.82 -15.32 -5.41
N ARG A 28 6.67 -14.53 -6.46
CA ARG A 28 5.82 -13.34 -6.42
C ARG A 28 4.36 -13.78 -6.30
N TRP A 29 3.55 -12.95 -5.66
CA TRP A 29 2.12 -13.23 -5.42
C TRP A 29 1.36 -13.70 -6.68
N VAL A 30 1.61 -13.05 -7.82
CA VAL A 30 0.97 -13.35 -9.11
C VAL A 30 1.26 -14.79 -9.59
N GLU A 31 2.44 -15.33 -9.28
CA GLU A 31 2.85 -16.67 -9.69
C GLU A 31 2.21 -17.77 -8.84
N VAL A 32 1.74 -17.43 -7.66
CA VAL A 32 1.09 -18.35 -6.71
C VAL A 32 -0.44 -18.35 -6.84
N GLU A 33 -1.03 -17.45 -7.61
CA GLU A 33 -2.49 -17.35 -7.80
C GLU A 33 -3.16 -18.68 -8.21
N PRO A 34 -2.65 -19.47 -9.17
CA PRO A 34 -3.22 -20.77 -9.50
C PRO A 34 -3.22 -21.75 -8.33
N PHE A 35 -2.23 -21.62 -7.44
CA PHE A 35 -2.11 -22.44 -6.23
C PHE A 35 -3.22 -22.09 -5.22
N TYR A 36 -3.50 -20.81 -5.03
CA TYR A 36 -4.57 -20.32 -4.18
C TYR A 36 -5.93 -20.88 -4.60
N GLN A 37 -6.21 -20.94 -5.88
CA GLN A 37 -7.46 -21.46 -6.40
C GLN A 37 -7.67 -22.94 -6.08
N ILE A 38 -6.59 -23.73 -6.01
CA ILE A 38 -6.65 -25.12 -5.59
C ILE A 38 -7.04 -25.23 -4.11
N PHE A 39 -6.33 -24.50 -3.23
CA PHE A 39 -6.59 -24.56 -1.80
C PHE A 39 -7.95 -23.97 -1.41
N LYS A 40 -8.39 -22.91 -2.09
CA LYS A 40 -9.72 -22.31 -1.93
C LYS A 40 -10.85 -23.31 -2.10
N ARG A 41 -10.70 -24.31 -3.01
CA ARG A 41 -11.70 -25.39 -3.21
C ARG A 41 -11.84 -26.31 -2.00
N TYR A 42 -10.85 -26.29 -1.11
CA TYR A 42 -10.82 -27.08 0.13
C TYR A 42 -10.99 -26.22 1.38
N ASP A 43 -11.47 -24.98 1.22
CA ASP A 43 -11.63 -23.98 2.29
C ASP A 43 -10.33 -23.74 3.09
N PHE A 44 -9.19 -23.78 2.41
CA PHE A 44 -7.88 -23.64 3.02
C PHE A 44 -7.10 -22.48 2.43
N TYR A 45 -6.48 -21.64 3.28
CA TYR A 45 -5.71 -20.49 2.87
C TYR A 45 -4.31 -20.52 3.48
N PHE A 46 -3.29 -20.36 2.63
CA PHE A 46 -1.93 -20.13 3.08
C PHE A 46 -1.61 -18.64 2.92
N LEU A 47 -1.40 -17.96 4.02
CA LEU A 47 -1.01 -16.56 4.03
C LEU A 47 0.41 -16.47 4.59
N PRO A 48 1.40 -16.01 3.79
CA PRO A 48 2.72 -15.73 4.31
C PRO A 48 2.64 -14.55 5.29
N LYS A 49 3.25 -14.67 6.46
CA LYS A 49 3.41 -13.52 7.37
C LYS A 49 4.31 -12.50 6.67
N HIS A 50 3.75 -11.35 6.35
CA HIS A 50 4.43 -10.29 5.60
C HIS A 50 4.16 -8.94 6.26
N TYR A 51 5.09 -7.99 6.14
CA TYR A 51 4.93 -6.65 6.70
C TYR A 51 3.61 -5.98 6.28
N PHE A 52 3.23 -6.10 5.02
CA PHE A 52 1.97 -5.52 4.49
C PHE A 52 0.72 -6.38 4.74
N LEU A 53 0.87 -7.61 5.24
CA LEU A 53 -0.21 -8.51 5.62
C LEU A 53 0.08 -9.07 7.02
N PRO A 54 0.01 -8.23 8.06
CA PRO A 54 0.22 -8.69 9.42
C PRO A 54 -0.89 -9.66 9.80
N ILE A 55 -0.52 -10.92 10.07
CA ILE A 55 -1.43 -11.88 10.66
C ILE A 55 -1.32 -11.67 12.17
N PRO A 56 -2.40 -11.24 12.84
CA PRO A 56 -2.38 -11.05 14.29
C PRO A 56 -2.15 -12.39 14.99
N ASP A 57 -1.35 -12.38 16.05
CA ASP A 57 -1.23 -13.51 16.94
C ASP A 57 -2.47 -13.60 17.86
N ASP A 58 -2.72 -14.76 18.51
CA ASP A 58 -3.89 -14.94 19.36
C ASP A 58 -3.98 -13.92 20.51
N ASP A 59 -2.83 -13.43 20.97
CA ASP A 59 -2.77 -12.39 22.00
C ASP A 59 -3.15 -11.01 21.45
N ASP A 60 -2.79 -10.69 20.22
CA ASP A 60 -3.20 -9.46 19.55
C ASP A 60 -4.73 -9.41 19.38
N ILE A 61 -5.36 -10.57 19.06
CA ILE A 61 -6.81 -10.66 18.90
C ILE A 61 -7.55 -10.42 20.20
N LYS A 62 -6.99 -10.86 21.34
CA LYS A 62 -7.59 -10.64 22.67
C LYS A 62 -7.67 -9.16 23.04
N PHE A 63 -6.76 -8.34 22.50
CA PHE A 63 -6.73 -6.89 22.70
C PHE A 63 -7.44 -6.11 21.62
N ALA A 64 -8.04 -6.74 20.61
CA ALA A 64 -8.83 -6.10 19.56
C ALA A 64 -10.18 -5.60 20.12
N CYS A 65 -10.11 -4.69 21.09
CA CYS A 65 -11.26 -3.95 21.58
C CYS A 65 -11.56 -2.78 20.64
N LYS A 66 -12.82 -2.35 20.58
CA LYS A 66 -13.16 -1.07 19.96
C LYS A 66 -12.34 0.00 20.66
N SER A 67 -11.46 0.63 19.92
CA SER A 67 -10.70 1.78 20.40
C SER A 67 -11.62 2.99 20.45
N GLU A 68 -11.72 3.62 21.60
CA GLU A 68 -12.36 4.94 21.71
C GLU A 68 -11.44 6.08 21.24
N LEU A 69 -10.29 5.72 20.64
CA LEU A 69 -9.28 6.66 20.16
C LEU A 69 -8.84 7.67 21.22
N VAL A 70 -8.69 7.20 22.45
CA VAL A 70 -8.32 8.06 23.60
C VAL A 70 -7.05 8.83 23.28
N GLY A 71 -7.13 10.18 23.39
CA GLY A 71 -6.02 11.07 23.07
C GLY A 71 -5.86 11.42 21.59
N ILE A 72 -6.68 10.84 20.69
CA ILE A 72 -6.69 11.17 19.26
C ILE A 72 -7.96 11.96 18.94
N ASN A 73 -7.78 13.21 18.53
CA ASN A 73 -8.89 14.01 18.02
C ASN A 73 -8.96 13.85 16.49
N MET A 74 -9.95 13.14 16.00
CA MET A 74 -10.12 12.88 14.56
C MET A 74 -10.47 14.12 13.75
N ARG A 75 -11.08 15.15 14.40
CA ARG A 75 -11.45 16.42 13.76
C ARG A 75 -12.27 16.20 12.47
N ASP A 76 -13.30 15.37 12.52
CA ASP A 76 -14.09 14.93 11.35
C ASP A 76 -14.61 16.10 10.51
N ASP A 77 -15.15 17.15 11.17
CA ASP A 77 -15.62 18.34 10.47
C ASP A 77 -14.49 19.05 9.69
N PHE A 78 -13.28 19.07 10.27
CA PHE A 78 -12.12 19.65 9.59
C PHE A 78 -11.71 18.79 8.38
N GLN A 79 -11.70 17.49 8.51
CA GLN A 79 -11.38 16.59 7.41
C GLN A 79 -12.40 16.71 6.27
N MET A 80 -13.68 16.77 6.59
CA MET A 80 -14.74 17.00 5.61
C MET A 80 -14.58 18.34 4.88
N LYS A 81 -14.35 19.40 5.64
CA LYS A 81 -14.10 20.73 5.08
C LYS A 81 -12.86 20.74 4.18
N PHE A 82 -11.77 20.16 4.64
CA PHE A 82 -10.53 20.04 3.87
C PHE A 82 -10.77 19.28 2.54
N THR A 83 -11.51 18.19 2.59
CA THR A 83 -11.86 17.43 1.38
C THR A 83 -12.61 18.31 0.38
N HIS A 84 -13.63 19.03 0.82
CA HIS A 84 -14.42 19.89 -0.06
C HIS A 84 -13.65 21.11 -0.59
N GLU A 85 -12.88 21.78 0.24
CA GLU A 85 -12.25 23.05 -0.12
C GLU A 85 -10.88 22.86 -0.79
N VAL A 86 -10.17 21.78 -0.47
CA VAL A 86 -8.80 21.54 -0.96
C VAL A 86 -8.74 20.37 -1.91
N VAL A 87 -9.18 19.17 -1.49
CA VAL A 87 -9.02 17.97 -2.32
C VAL A 87 -9.80 18.11 -3.62
N LEU A 88 -11.06 18.51 -3.56
CA LEU A 88 -11.89 18.68 -4.76
C LEU A 88 -11.42 19.81 -5.67
N LYS A 89 -10.74 20.83 -5.15
CA LYS A 89 -10.18 21.91 -5.94
C LYS A 89 -9.19 21.42 -7.01
N TYR A 90 -8.38 20.42 -6.68
CA TYR A 90 -7.34 19.88 -7.57
C TYR A 90 -7.76 18.57 -8.26
N LYS A 91 -9.04 18.20 -8.19
CA LYS A 91 -9.56 16.98 -8.77
C LYS A 91 -9.25 16.85 -10.26
N SER A 92 -9.48 17.90 -11.03
CA SER A 92 -9.24 17.91 -12.49
C SER A 92 -7.77 17.72 -12.85
N GLU A 93 -6.84 18.20 -12.02
CA GLU A 93 -5.41 17.97 -12.22
C GLU A 93 -5.06 16.51 -11.92
N PHE A 94 -5.57 15.97 -10.81
CA PHE A 94 -5.32 14.59 -10.42
C PHE A 94 -5.89 13.58 -11.42
N GLU A 95 -7.04 13.86 -12.01
CA GLU A 95 -7.67 13.03 -13.05
C GLU A 95 -6.88 12.96 -14.36
N THR A 96 -5.83 13.78 -14.53
CA THR A 96 -4.92 13.69 -15.70
C THR A 96 -3.90 12.56 -15.58
N PHE A 97 -3.69 12.00 -14.38
CA PHE A 97 -2.76 10.89 -14.20
C PHE A 97 -3.28 9.62 -14.88
N PRO A 98 -2.39 8.85 -15.53
CA PRO A 98 -2.78 7.59 -16.15
C PRO A 98 -3.27 6.58 -15.10
N GLU A 99 -4.22 5.76 -15.49
CA GLU A 99 -4.78 4.74 -14.62
C GLU A 99 -3.80 3.59 -14.36
N TYR A 100 -2.98 3.25 -15.38
CA TYR A 100 -2.02 2.16 -15.32
C TYR A 100 -0.63 2.62 -15.75
N GLU A 101 0.40 1.83 -15.39
CA GLU A 101 1.79 2.09 -15.76
C GLU A 101 1.95 2.21 -17.29
N SER A 102 2.62 3.27 -17.72
CA SER A 102 2.97 3.45 -19.13
C SER A 102 4.32 2.78 -19.44
N ASN A 103 4.37 1.96 -20.49
CA ASN A 103 5.62 1.36 -20.98
C ASN A 103 6.67 2.40 -21.39
N ASN A 104 6.25 3.62 -21.70
CA ASN A 104 7.12 4.68 -22.20
C ASN A 104 7.66 5.60 -21.10
N ASN A 105 7.07 5.59 -19.91
CA ASN A 105 7.51 6.46 -18.82
C ASN A 105 7.31 5.81 -17.45
N ARG A 106 8.33 5.09 -16.99
CA ARG A 106 8.34 4.42 -15.68
C ARG A 106 8.47 5.36 -14.48
N LEU A 107 8.83 6.61 -14.73
CA LEU A 107 8.97 7.64 -13.69
C LEU A 107 7.70 8.49 -13.54
N GLN A 108 6.61 8.09 -14.17
CA GLN A 108 5.31 8.74 -14.04
C GLN A 108 4.47 8.04 -12.98
N TYR A 109 3.86 8.83 -12.09
CA TYR A 109 2.83 8.32 -11.19
C TYR A 109 1.62 7.79 -12.00
N PHE A 110 1.04 6.69 -11.55
CA PHE A 110 -0.20 6.14 -12.09
C PHE A 110 -1.13 5.70 -10.96
N VAL A 111 -2.43 5.79 -11.18
CA VAL A 111 -3.42 5.68 -10.10
C VAL A 111 -3.51 4.28 -9.50
N ASN A 112 -3.54 3.22 -10.32
CA ASN A 112 -3.69 1.83 -9.87
C ASN A 112 -2.33 1.16 -9.60
N ASN A 113 -1.48 1.80 -8.79
CA ASN A 113 -0.12 1.33 -8.49
C ASN A 113 -0.05 0.30 -7.32
N GLY A 114 -1.16 0.07 -6.63
CA GLY A 114 -1.25 -0.92 -5.54
C GLY A 114 -0.67 -0.47 -4.19
N THR A 115 -0.01 0.68 -4.11
CA THR A 115 0.66 1.15 -2.88
C THR A 115 0.19 2.52 -2.42
N PHE A 116 -0.02 3.46 -3.33
CA PHE A 116 -0.41 4.84 -3.03
C PHE A 116 -1.45 5.32 -4.06
N MET A 117 -2.67 4.83 -3.92
CA MET A 117 -3.75 4.97 -4.90
C MET A 117 -4.63 6.21 -4.67
N THR A 118 -5.80 6.22 -5.29
CA THR A 118 -6.67 7.38 -5.46
C THR A 118 -6.92 8.18 -4.17
N GLY A 119 -7.28 7.56 -3.05
CA GLY A 119 -7.62 8.27 -1.81
C GLY A 119 -6.44 9.04 -1.26
N ASP A 120 -5.37 8.30 -0.95
CA ASP A 120 -4.14 8.85 -0.38
C ASP A 120 -3.43 9.76 -1.38
N GLY A 121 -3.35 9.32 -2.64
CA GLY A 121 -2.69 10.08 -3.71
C GLY A 121 -3.36 11.42 -3.96
N HIS A 122 -4.69 11.45 -4.08
CA HIS A 122 -5.42 12.70 -4.33
C HIS A 122 -5.28 13.67 -3.16
N ALA A 123 -5.43 13.18 -1.92
CA ALA A 123 -5.26 14.02 -0.73
C ALA A 123 -3.85 14.59 -0.64
N TYR A 124 -2.82 13.77 -0.85
CA TYR A 124 -1.43 14.19 -0.80
C TYR A 124 -1.06 15.19 -1.90
N TYR A 125 -1.44 14.90 -3.15
CA TYR A 125 -1.25 15.83 -4.26
C TYR A 125 -1.87 17.19 -3.97
N SER A 126 -3.14 17.20 -3.56
CA SER A 126 -3.90 18.41 -3.27
C SER A 126 -3.31 19.19 -2.08
N LEU A 127 -2.77 18.49 -1.09
CA LEU A 127 -2.09 19.11 0.05
C LEU A 127 -0.84 19.88 -0.41
N ILE A 128 0.02 19.26 -1.22
CA ILE A 128 1.24 19.89 -1.75
C ILE A 128 0.88 21.09 -2.64
N ARG A 129 -0.12 20.91 -3.52
CA ARG A 129 -0.59 21.98 -4.40
C ARG A 129 -1.14 23.18 -3.62
N ASN A 130 -1.83 22.91 -2.51
CA ASN A 130 -2.47 23.97 -1.71
C ASN A 130 -1.51 24.68 -0.76
N ILE A 131 -0.63 23.93 -0.08
CA ILE A 131 0.29 24.49 0.92
C ILE A 131 1.51 25.14 0.26
N LYS A 132 1.96 24.61 -0.91
CA LYS A 132 3.19 25.02 -1.61
C LYS A 132 4.39 25.04 -0.65
N PRO A 133 4.73 23.89 -0.03
CA PRO A 133 5.76 23.84 0.99
C PRO A 133 7.15 24.14 0.41
N ALA A 134 8.00 24.81 1.16
CA ALA A 134 9.40 25.04 0.77
C ALA A 134 10.25 23.77 0.85
N THR A 135 9.87 22.82 1.70
CA THR A 135 10.59 21.55 1.88
C THR A 135 9.60 20.43 2.15
N ILE A 136 9.79 19.29 1.48
CA ILE A 136 9.13 18.02 1.78
C ILE A 136 10.21 17.04 2.20
N ILE A 137 10.01 16.35 3.31
CA ILE A 137 10.86 15.25 3.77
C ILE A 137 10.03 13.98 3.71
N GLU A 138 10.46 13.01 2.93
CA GLU A 138 9.80 11.72 2.74
C GLU A 138 10.68 10.60 3.29
N ILE A 139 10.12 9.72 4.11
CA ILE A 139 10.79 8.53 4.61
C ILE A 139 10.24 7.33 3.85
N GLY A 140 11.12 6.65 3.12
CA GLY A 140 10.75 5.68 2.09
C GLY A 140 10.36 6.35 0.78
N SER A 141 10.59 5.69 -0.33
CA SER A 141 10.31 6.25 -1.66
C SER A 141 9.55 5.25 -2.52
N VAL A 142 8.65 5.68 -3.35
CA VAL A 142 8.16 5.00 -4.55
C VAL A 142 7.11 5.92 -5.26
N GLN A 143 5.83 5.58 -5.21
CA GLN A 143 4.76 6.27 -5.96
C GLN A 143 4.42 7.65 -5.36
N SER A 144 4.51 7.78 -4.04
CA SER A 144 4.32 9.07 -3.35
C SER A 144 5.36 10.10 -3.78
N THR A 145 6.62 9.69 -3.96
CA THR A 145 7.71 10.55 -4.44
C THR A 145 7.45 11.06 -5.86
N LEU A 146 7.01 10.17 -6.76
CA LEU A 146 6.67 10.54 -8.14
C LEU A 146 5.53 11.56 -8.16
N LEU A 147 4.51 11.32 -7.35
CA LEU A 147 3.36 12.21 -7.23
C LEU A 147 3.73 13.58 -6.64
N ALA A 148 4.60 13.60 -5.61
CA ALA A 148 5.11 14.83 -5.02
C ALA A 148 5.87 15.67 -6.05
N ASN A 149 6.73 15.07 -6.86
CA ASN A 149 7.45 15.76 -7.92
C ASN A 149 6.48 16.43 -8.91
N HIS A 150 5.44 15.73 -9.35
CA HIS A 150 4.43 16.31 -10.23
C HIS A 150 3.71 17.51 -9.58
N ALA A 151 3.37 17.43 -8.31
CA ALA A 151 2.74 18.54 -7.60
C ALA A 151 3.68 19.74 -7.45
N ILE A 152 4.98 19.49 -7.21
CA ILE A 152 6.02 20.52 -7.14
C ILE A 152 6.19 21.20 -8.48
N ASP A 153 6.31 20.43 -9.58
CA ASP A 153 6.47 20.96 -10.93
C ASP A 153 5.31 21.88 -11.29
N LYS A 154 4.08 21.48 -10.98
CA LYS A 154 2.89 22.32 -11.16
C LYS A 154 2.93 23.60 -10.33
N ASN A 155 3.42 23.54 -9.09
CA ASN A 155 3.59 24.73 -8.26
C ASN A 155 4.63 25.68 -8.84
N VAL A 156 5.75 25.17 -9.39
CA VAL A 156 6.80 25.97 -10.03
C VAL A 156 6.29 26.61 -11.33
N GLU A 157 5.51 25.88 -12.15
CA GLU A 157 4.88 26.43 -13.36
C GLU A 157 3.98 27.64 -13.04
N GLU A 158 3.24 27.60 -11.93
CA GLU A 158 2.37 28.70 -11.51
C GLU A 158 3.08 29.84 -10.81
N CYS A 159 4.11 29.54 -10.03
CA CYS A 159 4.83 30.49 -9.19
C CYS A 159 6.33 30.39 -9.44
N THR A 160 6.87 31.22 -10.32
CA THR A 160 8.28 31.19 -10.77
C THR A 160 9.32 31.41 -9.65
N LYS A 161 8.92 31.65 -8.41
CA LYS A 161 9.81 31.95 -7.27
C LYS A 161 9.94 30.87 -6.21
N ASP A 162 9.03 29.90 -6.14
CA ASP A 162 8.97 28.93 -5.04
C ASP A 162 9.50 27.59 -5.49
N THR A 163 10.79 27.33 -5.26
CA THR A 163 11.40 26.01 -5.43
C THR A 163 11.20 25.19 -4.17
N CYS A 164 10.41 24.12 -4.23
CA CYS A 164 10.31 23.14 -3.16
C CYS A 164 11.48 22.15 -3.22
N GLN A 165 12.12 21.88 -2.08
CA GLN A 165 13.12 20.81 -1.96
C GLN A 165 12.45 19.53 -1.49
N LEU A 166 12.45 18.50 -2.33
CA LEU A 166 12.05 17.15 -1.93
C LEU A 166 13.29 16.36 -1.48
N LYS A 167 13.30 15.96 -0.22
CA LYS A 167 14.37 15.16 0.42
C LYS A 167 13.82 13.79 0.75
N VAL A 168 14.39 12.76 0.15
CA VAL A 168 14.00 11.36 0.37
C VAL A 168 15.06 10.68 1.22
N ILE A 169 14.61 9.93 2.23
CA ILE A 169 15.44 9.13 3.14
C ILE A 169 14.95 7.69 2.98
N ASP A 170 15.78 6.82 2.37
CA ASP A 170 15.55 5.38 2.20
C ASP A 170 16.26 4.56 3.28
#